data_d5d3b1568730e00c88fab0314977a32d
#
_entry.id   d5d3b1568730e00c88fab0314977a32d
#
_cell.length_a   1.000
_cell.length_b   1.000
_cell.length_c   1.000
_cell.angle_alpha   90.00
_cell.angle_beta   90.00
_cell.angle_gamma   90.00
#
_symmetry.space_group_name_H-M   'P 1'
#
loop_
_entity.id
_entity.type
_entity.pdbx_description
1 polymer ?
#
loop_
_entity_poly.entity_id
_entity_poly.type
_entity_poly.pdbx_seq_one_letter_code
_entity_poly.pdbx_strand_id
1 'polypeptide(L)'
;FETNTLTNPKFIVNFPTKRHWRGKSRIDDVRSGMDALVAELQNRKIRSIAIPPLGSGLGGLNWAEVRSLIKEALIGLDDVQVVIYEPKGAPEADAISNSREVPTITKGRASLVALLDRYLAGLLDPSVTLLELHKLMYFMQVSGEPLRLKYRQALYGPYAENLRHVLNK
;
A
#
# COMPACT_ATOMS: atom_id res chain seq x y z
N PHE A 1 0.90 -10.53 -8.54
CA PHE A 1 2.28 -10.61 -9.06
C PHE A 1 3.11 -11.61 -8.24
N GLU A 2 4.17 -12.12 -8.84
CA GLU A 2 5.13 -13.01 -8.19
C GLU A 2 6.22 -12.20 -7.49
N THR A 3 6.57 -12.59 -6.25
CA THR A 3 7.49 -11.81 -5.42
C THR A 3 8.96 -12.05 -5.73
N ASN A 4 9.28 -13.14 -6.45
CA ASN A 4 10.65 -13.60 -6.74
C ASN A 4 11.52 -13.79 -5.47
N THR A 5 10.88 -14.08 -4.33
CA THR A 5 11.58 -14.39 -3.07
C THR A 5 11.62 -15.89 -2.84
N LEU A 6 12.67 -16.35 -2.14
CA LEU A 6 12.78 -17.77 -1.71
C LEU A 6 11.84 -18.08 -0.55
N THR A 7 11.32 -17.07 0.13
CA THR A 7 10.41 -17.18 1.28
C THR A 7 8.98 -16.83 0.91
N ASN A 8 8.00 -17.26 1.73
CA ASN A 8 6.61 -16.84 1.57
C ASN A 8 6.43 -15.36 1.96
N PRO A 9 5.49 -14.64 1.33
CA PRO A 9 4.61 -15.09 0.26
C PRO A 9 5.30 -15.12 -1.11
N LYS A 10 5.07 -16.16 -1.90
CA LYS A 10 5.54 -16.24 -3.30
C LYS A 10 4.71 -15.36 -4.23
N PHE A 11 3.43 -15.20 -3.91
CA PHE A 11 2.48 -14.42 -4.69
C PHE A 11 1.80 -13.37 -3.83
N ILE A 12 1.57 -12.20 -4.40
CA ILE A 12 0.69 -11.17 -3.85
C ILE A 12 -0.43 -10.94 -4.87
N VAL A 13 -1.68 -11.10 -4.41
CA VAL A 13 -2.86 -10.90 -5.25
C VAL A 13 -3.50 -9.56 -4.90
N ASN A 14 -3.55 -8.66 -5.87
CA ASN A 14 -4.29 -7.43 -5.75
C ASN A 14 -5.77 -7.71 -5.99
N PHE A 15 -6.57 -7.66 -4.94
CA PHE A 15 -8.00 -7.94 -5.00
C PHE A 15 -8.79 -6.61 -4.97
N PRO A 16 -9.50 -6.24 -6.04
CA PRO A 16 -10.21 -4.97 -6.11
C PRO A 16 -11.52 -5.04 -5.29
N THR A 17 -11.54 -4.40 -4.14
CA THR A 17 -12.74 -4.33 -3.28
C THR A 17 -13.58 -3.09 -3.53
N LYS A 18 -13.11 -2.13 -4.32
CA LYS A 18 -13.77 -0.86 -4.64
C LYS A 18 -13.56 -0.47 -6.10
N ARG A 19 -14.59 0.09 -6.73
CA ARG A 19 -14.50 0.67 -8.08
C ARG A 19 -13.83 2.04 -8.08
N HIS A 20 -13.95 2.76 -6.96
CA HIS A 20 -13.35 4.07 -6.75
C HIS A 20 -12.94 4.20 -5.28
N TRP A 21 -11.81 4.81 -5.01
CA TRP A 21 -11.21 4.88 -3.66
C TRP A 21 -12.09 5.58 -2.62
N ARG A 22 -12.92 6.57 -3.02
CA ARG A 22 -13.90 7.25 -2.15
C ARG A 22 -15.21 6.48 -2.00
N GLY A 23 -15.44 5.46 -2.82
CA GLY A 23 -16.69 4.70 -2.81
C GLY A 23 -16.73 3.63 -1.72
N LYS A 24 -17.96 3.14 -1.48
CA LYS A 24 -18.16 1.92 -0.68
C LYS A 24 -17.87 0.69 -1.52
N SER A 25 -17.51 -0.41 -0.86
CA SER A 25 -17.43 -1.73 -1.48
C SER A 25 -18.82 -2.27 -1.79
N ARG A 26 -18.91 -3.14 -2.80
CA ARG A 26 -20.14 -3.84 -3.17
C ARG A 26 -19.89 -5.34 -3.10
N ILE A 27 -20.86 -6.06 -2.57
CA ILE A 27 -20.75 -7.52 -2.40
C ILE A 27 -20.60 -8.24 -3.74
N ASP A 28 -21.27 -7.76 -4.80
CA ASP A 28 -21.18 -8.31 -6.14
C ASP A 28 -19.75 -8.21 -6.72
N ASP A 29 -19.04 -7.10 -6.43
CA ASP A 29 -17.66 -6.93 -6.86
C ASP A 29 -16.74 -7.91 -6.13
N VAL A 30 -17.00 -8.16 -4.85
CA VAL A 30 -16.29 -9.20 -4.08
C VAL A 30 -16.58 -10.59 -4.62
N ARG A 31 -17.84 -10.90 -4.98
CA ARG A 31 -18.22 -12.18 -5.59
C ARG A 31 -17.48 -12.44 -6.88
N SER A 32 -17.54 -11.50 -7.81
CA SER A 32 -16.81 -11.62 -9.09
C SER A 32 -15.29 -11.73 -8.90
N GLY A 33 -14.76 -11.02 -7.90
CA GLY A 33 -13.34 -11.12 -7.53
C GLY A 33 -12.97 -12.49 -6.99
N MET A 34 -13.86 -13.13 -6.21
CA MET A 34 -13.63 -14.49 -5.71
C MET A 34 -13.62 -15.53 -6.83
N ASP A 35 -14.50 -15.41 -7.83
CA ASP A 35 -14.49 -16.30 -8.99
C ASP A 35 -13.14 -16.22 -9.72
N ALA A 36 -12.65 -15.00 -9.95
CA ALA A 36 -11.34 -14.78 -10.56
C ALA A 36 -10.19 -15.31 -9.69
N LEU A 37 -10.28 -15.15 -8.36
CA LEU A 37 -9.28 -15.66 -7.43
C LEU A 37 -9.19 -17.19 -7.47
N VAL A 38 -10.32 -17.89 -7.47
CA VAL A 38 -10.38 -19.35 -7.57
C VAL A 38 -9.67 -19.83 -8.85
N ALA A 39 -9.96 -19.19 -9.98
CA ALA A 39 -9.30 -19.51 -11.24
C ALA A 39 -7.77 -19.31 -11.17
N GLU A 40 -7.30 -18.21 -10.56
CA GLU A 40 -5.86 -17.93 -10.38
C GLU A 40 -5.18 -18.94 -9.44
N LEU A 41 -5.83 -19.35 -8.34
CA LEU A 41 -5.31 -20.35 -7.42
C LEU A 41 -5.08 -21.69 -8.13
N GLN A 42 -6.03 -22.11 -8.96
CA GLN A 42 -5.94 -23.34 -9.74
C GLN A 42 -4.89 -23.26 -10.85
N ASN A 43 -4.91 -22.19 -11.65
CA ASN A 43 -3.98 -21.98 -12.77
C ASN A 43 -2.53 -21.94 -12.31
N ARG A 44 -2.26 -21.29 -11.19
CA ARG A 44 -0.90 -21.16 -10.63
C ARG A 44 -0.54 -22.27 -9.65
N LYS A 45 -1.44 -23.22 -9.41
CA LYS A 45 -1.25 -24.32 -8.47
C LYS A 45 -0.84 -23.82 -7.07
N ILE A 46 -1.49 -22.75 -6.60
CA ILE A 46 -1.25 -22.17 -5.28
C ILE A 46 -1.86 -23.09 -4.24
N ARG A 47 -1.08 -23.48 -3.23
CA ARG A 47 -1.47 -24.43 -2.18
C ARG A 47 -1.79 -23.79 -0.83
N SER A 48 -1.54 -22.51 -0.70
CA SER A 48 -1.90 -21.77 0.53
C SER A 48 -2.20 -20.31 0.22
N ILE A 49 -3.22 -19.76 0.88
CA ILE A 49 -3.61 -18.36 0.75
C ILE A 49 -4.04 -17.79 2.09
N ALA A 50 -3.66 -16.53 2.33
CA ALA A 50 -4.13 -15.70 3.45
C ALA A 50 -5.05 -14.61 2.89
N ILE A 51 -6.29 -14.54 3.39
CA ILE A 51 -7.32 -13.63 2.90
C ILE A 51 -7.68 -12.65 4.01
N PRO A 52 -7.47 -11.34 3.81
CA PRO A 52 -7.91 -10.31 4.75
C PRO A 52 -9.45 -10.11 4.68
N PRO A 53 -10.05 -9.32 5.60
CA PRO A 53 -11.49 -9.04 5.59
C PRO A 53 -11.89 -8.10 4.43
N LEU A 54 -12.02 -8.70 3.23
CA LEU A 54 -12.26 -8.02 1.95
C LEU A 54 -13.47 -7.09 2.03
N GLY A 55 -13.24 -5.78 1.82
CA GLY A 55 -14.31 -4.78 1.79
C GLY A 55 -15.02 -4.50 3.13
N SER A 56 -14.68 -5.21 4.22
CA SER A 56 -15.37 -5.10 5.52
C SER A 56 -14.79 -4.06 6.47
N GLY A 57 -13.70 -3.39 6.08
CA GLY A 57 -13.17 -2.22 6.79
C GLY A 57 -13.79 -0.93 6.27
N LEU A 58 -12.97 -0.03 5.73
CA LEU A 58 -13.41 1.24 5.10
C LEU A 58 -14.37 1.04 3.90
N GLY A 59 -14.55 -0.19 3.43
CA GLY A 59 -15.54 -0.54 2.40
C GLY A 59 -16.97 -0.65 2.91
N GLY A 60 -17.15 -0.90 4.20
CA GLY A 60 -18.44 -0.92 4.89
C GLY A 60 -19.29 -2.16 4.63
N LEU A 61 -18.75 -3.25 4.08
CA LEU A 61 -19.48 -4.51 3.92
C LEU A 61 -19.63 -5.24 5.26
N ASN A 62 -20.73 -5.97 5.41
CA ASN A 62 -20.95 -6.84 6.55
C ASN A 62 -19.99 -8.04 6.50
N TRP A 63 -19.20 -8.20 7.56
CA TRP A 63 -18.20 -9.27 7.61
C TRP A 63 -18.79 -10.67 7.54
N ALA A 64 -19.91 -10.93 8.20
CA ALA A 64 -20.55 -12.25 8.18
C ALA A 64 -20.93 -12.67 6.75
N GLU A 65 -21.45 -11.73 5.96
CA GLU A 65 -21.80 -11.94 4.56
C GLU A 65 -20.56 -12.19 3.68
N VAL A 66 -19.53 -11.36 3.83
CA VAL A 66 -18.27 -11.53 3.09
C VAL A 66 -17.57 -12.84 3.46
N ARG A 67 -17.56 -13.21 4.75
CA ARG A 67 -16.98 -14.46 5.23
C ARG A 67 -17.70 -15.69 4.63
N SER A 68 -19.03 -15.66 4.58
CA SER A 68 -19.81 -16.74 3.95
C SER A 68 -19.47 -16.88 2.47
N LEU A 69 -19.43 -15.76 1.76
CA LEU A 69 -19.08 -15.72 0.34
C LEU A 69 -17.66 -16.26 0.08
N ILE A 70 -16.67 -15.90 0.90
CA ILE A 70 -15.30 -16.42 0.78
C ILE A 70 -15.30 -17.94 0.98
N LYS A 71 -16.00 -18.43 2.01
CA LYS A 71 -16.08 -19.87 2.30
C LYS A 71 -16.74 -20.64 1.16
N GLU A 72 -17.88 -20.15 0.66
CA GLU A 72 -18.61 -20.76 -0.46
C GLU A 72 -17.74 -20.85 -1.72
N ALA A 73 -17.03 -19.77 -2.06
CA ALA A 73 -16.19 -19.75 -3.24
C ALA A 73 -15.01 -20.73 -3.19
N LEU A 74 -14.51 -21.02 -1.99
CA LEU A 74 -13.31 -21.83 -1.80
C LEU A 74 -13.60 -23.29 -1.39
N ILE A 75 -14.87 -23.67 -1.17
CA ILE A 75 -15.25 -24.99 -0.65
C ILE A 75 -14.82 -26.15 -1.53
N GLY A 76 -14.62 -25.93 -2.82
CA GLY A 76 -14.17 -26.95 -3.78
C GLY A 76 -12.66 -27.03 -3.98
N LEU A 77 -11.86 -26.32 -3.17
CA LEU A 77 -10.40 -26.29 -3.27
C LEU A 77 -9.74 -27.10 -2.16
N ASP A 78 -9.94 -28.43 -2.16
CA ASP A 78 -9.46 -29.33 -1.09
C ASP A 78 -7.92 -29.31 -0.92
N ASP A 79 -7.20 -28.96 -1.97
CA ASP A 79 -5.76 -28.91 -2.00
C ASP A 79 -5.15 -27.58 -1.52
N VAL A 80 -5.98 -26.59 -1.14
CA VAL A 80 -5.54 -25.25 -0.79
C VAL A 80 -5.79 -24.96 0.68
N GLN A 81 -4.73 -24.69 1.43
CA GLN A 81 -4.84 -24.20 2.79
C GLN A 81 -5.28 -22.74 2.80
N VAL A 82 -6.46 -22.46 3.34
CA VAL A 82 -7.01 -21.11 3.40
C VAL A 82 -6.99 -20.58 4.83
N VAL A 83 -6.37 -19.43 5.03
CA VAL A 83 -6.39 -18.68 6.30
C VAL A 83 -7.19 -17.40 6.09
N ILE A 84 -8.34 -17.28 6.73
CA ILE A 84 -9.22 -16.11 6.68
C ILE A 84 -8.99 -15.27 7.93
N TYR A 85 -8.56 -14.02 7.75
CA TYR A 85 -8.40 -13.07 8.84
C TYR A 85 -9.70 -12.33 9.13
N GLU A 86 -10.06 -12.24 10.40
CA GLU A 86 -11.21 -11.47 10.84
C GLU A 86 -10.87 -9.99 11.03
N PRO A 87 -11.86 -9.07 10.87
CA PRO A 87 -11.63 -7.66 11.14
C PRO A 87 -11.41 -7.45 12.65
N LYS A 88 -10.19 -7.09 13.01
CA LYS A 88 -9.80 -6.78 14.41
C LYS A 88 -9.79 -5.28 14.73
N GLY A 89 -10.24 -4.43 13.78
CA GLY A 89 -10.01 -3.00 13.84
C GLY A 89 -8.59 -2.60 13.39
N ALA A 90 -8.30 -1.31 13.44
CA ALA A 90 -6.92 -0.86 13.28
C ALA A 90 -6.10 -1.31 14.49
N PRO A 91 -4.88 -1.83 14.28
CA PRO A 91 -4.00 -2.11 15.41
C PRO A 91 -3.74 -0.82 16.19
N GLU A 92 -3.58 -0.95 17.52
CA GLU A 92 -3.13 0.16 18.35
C GLU A 92 -1.88 0.79 17.73
N ALA A 93 -1.76 2.11 17.80
CA ALA A 93 -0.63 2.84 17.19
C ALA A 93 0.73 2.26 17.62
N ASP A 94 0.82 1.75 18.85
CA ASP A 94 2.01 1.10 19.40
C ASP A 94 2.27 -0.32 18.86
N ALA A 95 1.24 -0.97 18.31
CA ALA A 95 1.34 -2.31 17.73
C ALA A 95 1.68 -2.30 16.23
N ILE A 96 1.63 -1.12 15.59
CA ILE A 96 2.11 -0.94 14.22
C ILE A 96 3.63 -1.00 14.30
N SER A 97 4.25 -1.94 13.56
CA SER A 97 5.71 -2.08 13.51
C SER A 97 6.36 -0.93 12.70
N ASN A 98 6.05 0.29 13.07
CA ASN A 98 6.82 1.44 12.65
C ASN A 98 8.08 1.47 13.52
N SER A 99 9.23 1.77 12.92
CA SER A 99 10.45 2.02 13.68
C SER A 99 10.12 3.03 14.79
N ARG A 100 10.23 2.60 16.06
CA ARG A 100 9.99 3.47 17.23
C ARG A 100 11.09 4.52 17.41
N GLU A 101 12.17 4.40 16.65
CA GLU A 101 13.21 5.41 16.63
C GLU A 101 12.73 6.63 15.86
N VAL A 102 12.46 7.70 16.60
CA VAL A 102 12.21 9.01 15.98
C VAL A 102 13.50 9.45 15.29
N PRO A 103 13.50 9.62 13.96
CA PRO A 103 14.71 10.00 13.25
C PRO A 103 15.21 11.35 13.74
N THR A 104 16.51 11.49 13.97
CA THR A 104 17.13 12.78 14.30
C THR A 104 16.78 13.80 13.22
N ILE A 105 16.25 14.94 13.64
CA ILE A 105 15.95 16.06 12.74
C ILE A 105 17.25 16.68 12.26
N THR A 106 17.58 16.42 11.01
CA THR A 106 18.68 17.10 10.29
C THR A 106 18.14 18.35 9.59
N LYS A 107 19.00 19.28 9.20
CA LYS A 107 18.60 20.47 8.41
C LYS A 107 17.78 20.07 7.18
N GLY A 108 18.24 19.09 6.41
CA GLY A 108 17.52 18.60 5.23
C GLY A 108 16.15 18.01 5.53
N ARG A 109 15.97 17.30 6.65
CA ARG A 109 14.66 16.80 7.07
C ARG A 109 13.74 17.93 7.53
N ALA A 110 14.26 18.89 8.28
CA ALA A 110 13.49 20.06 8.69
C ALA A 110 13.00 20.86 7.47
N SER A 111 13.89 21.08 6.49
CA SER A 111 13.56 21.75 5.24
C SER A 111 12.50 20.97 4.44
N LEU A 112 12.59 19.64 4.39
CA LEU A 112 11.60 18.78 3.75
C LEU A 112 10.23 18.91 4.40
N VAL A 113 10.15 18.79 5.73
CA VAL A 113 8.89 18.89 6.47
C VAL A 113 8.24 20.26 6.27
N ALA A 114 9.02 21.35 6.40
CA ALA A 114 8.52 22.71 6.21
C ALA A 114 8.05 22.96 4.77
N LEU A 115 8.72 22.38 3.77
CA LEU A 115 8.31 22.48 2.37
C LEU A 115 7.02 21.73 2.11
N LEU A 116 6.89 20.52 2.64
CA LEU A 116 5.69 19.71 2.50
C LEU A 116 4.48 20.36 3.19
N ASP A 117 4.65 20.90 4.38
CA ASP A 117 3.59 21.60 5.09
C ASP A 117 3.04 22.78 4.26
N ARG A 118 3.92 23.60 3.70
CA ARG A 118 3.52 24.70 2.80
C ARG A 118 2.88 24.22 1.51
N TYR A 119 3.40 23.16 0.92
CA TYR A 119 2.89 22.62 -0.32
C TYR A 119 1.48 22.07 -0.14
N LEU A 120 1.28 21.26 0.92
CA LEU A 120 -0.02 20.67 1.25
C LEU A 120 -1.06 21.74 1.65
N ALA A 121 -0.65 22.81 2.33
CA ALA A 121 -1.55 23.92 2.68
C ALA A 121 -2.13 24.62 1.42
N GLY A 122 -1.44 24.57 0.28
CA GLY A 122 -1.90 25.13 -1.00
C GLY A 122 -2.66 24.15 -1.89
N LEU A 123 -2.74 22.87 -1.52
CA LEU A 123 -3.40 21.84 -2.30
C LEU A 123 -4.78 21.47 -1.75
N LEU A 124 -5.68 21.09 -2.64
CA LEU A 124 -6.98 20.47 -2.27
C LEU A 124 -6.85 18.97 -1.94
N ASP A 125 -5.73 18.34 -2.32
CA ASP A 125 -5.43 16.94 -2.03
C ASP A 125 -4.45 16.87 -0.85
N PRO A 126 -4.77 16.11 0.22
CA PRO A 126 -3.90 15.98 1.40
C PRO A 126 -2.69 15.05 1.18
N SER A 127 -2.46 14.58 -0.04
CA SER A 127 -1.39 13.62 -0.35
C SER A 127 -0.33 14.22 -1.28
N VAL A 128 0.92 13.82 -1.07
CA VAL A 128 2.05 14.14 -1.95
C VAL A 128 2.64 12.84 -2.49
N THR A 129 2.76 12.74 -3.80
CA THR A 129 3.41 11.61 -4.44
C THR A 129 4.92 11.67 -4.31
N LEU A 130 5.58 10.52 -4.37
CA LEU A 130 7.05 10.46 -4.37
C LEU A 130 7.66 11.25 -5.55
N LEU A 131 6.95 11.29 -6.67
CA LEU A 131 7.39 12.04 -7.85
C LEU A 131 7.37 13.56 -7.61
N GLU A 132 6.32 14.08 -6.97
CA GLU A 132 6.24 15.49 -6.57
C GLU A 132 7.33 15.82 -5.55
N LEU A 133 7.55 14.93 -4.59
CA LEU A 133 8.60 15.09 -3.59
C LEU A 133 9.99 15.23 -4.21
N HIS A 134 10.32 14.40 -5.20
CA HIS A 134 11.60 14.54 -5.94
C HIS A 134 11.75 15.91 -6.59
N LYS A 135 10.68 16.44 -7.19
CA LYS A 135 10.68 17.76 -7.82
C LYS A 135 10.80 18.90 -6.82
N LEU A 136 10.04 18.84 -5.74
CA LEU A 136 10.08 19.85 -4.67
C LEU A 136 11.48 19.95 -4.06
N MET A 137 12.09 18.81 -3.75
CA MET A 137 13.44 18.76 -3.19
C MET A 137 14.50 19.18 -4.21
N TYR A 138 14.27 18.93 -5.49
CA TYR A 138 15.13 19.43 -6.57
C TYR A 138 15.14 20.96 -6.60
N PHE A 139 13.97 21.58 -6.66
CA PHE A 139 13.86 23.04 -6.68
C PHE A 139 14.46 23.67 -5.41
N MET A 140 14.26 23.07 -4.25
CA MET A 140 14.86 23.53 -3.02
C MET A 140 16.40 23.50 -3.09
N GLN A 141 16.98 22.42 -3.61
CA GLN A 141 18.44 22.34 -3.77
C GLN A 141 18.98 23.34 -4.79
N VAL A 142 18.29 23.52 -5.91
CA VAL A 142 18.68 24.51 -6.94
C VAL A 142 18.55 25.94 -6.42
N SER A 143 17.61 26.19 -5.50
CA SER A 143 17.44 27.48 -4.82
C SER A 143 18.49 27.76 -3.74
N GLY A 144 19.45 26.84 -3.53
CA GLY A 144 20.61 27.07 -2.66
C GLY A 144 20.60 26.27 -1.34
N GLU A 145 19.58 25.48 -1.04
CA GLU A 145 19.60 24.62 0.14
C GLU A 145 20.59 23.45 -0.06
N PRO A 146 21.59 23.25 0.81
CA PRO A 146 22.64 22.26 0.60
C PRO A 146 22.19 20.83 0.97
N LEU A 147 21.23 20.28 0.23
CA LEU A 147 20.64 18.96 0.48
C LEU A 147 21.57 17.79 0.09
N ARG A 148 22.54 18.02 -0.78
CA ARG A 148 23.48 17.01 -1.28
C ARG A 148 22.80 15.83 -2.00
N LEU A 149 21.66 16.07 -2.63
CA LEU A 149 20.95 15.09 -3.43
C LEU A 149 21.61 14.97 -4.80
N LYS A 150 21.84 13.73 -5.24
CA LYS A 150 22.47 13.43 -6.53
C LYS A 150 21.39 13.21 -7.58
N TYR A 151 21.04 14.27 -8.31
CA TYR A 151 20.00 14.22 -9.32
C TYR A 151 20.53 13.70 -10.65
N ARG A 152 19.68 12.91 -11.31
CA ARG A 152 19.84 12.50 -12.71
C ARG A 152 18.53 12.78 -13.47
N GLN A 153 18.61 12.91 -14.76
CA GLN A 153 17.44 12.97 -15.62
C GLN A 153 16.75 11.60 -15.63
N ALA A 154 15.45 11.58 -15.40
CA ALA A 154 14.61 10.40 -15.49
C ALA A 154 13.36 10.70 -16.32
N LEU A 155 12.56 9.67 -16.64
CA LEU A 155 11.40 9.76 -17.53
C LEU A 155 10.39 10.86 -17.12
N TYR A 156 10.21 11.06 -15.83
CA TYR A 156 9.24 12.04 -15.28
C TYR A 156 9.93 13.27 -14.64
N GLY A 157 11.18 13.53 -14.98
CA GLY A 157 11.93 14.67 -14.47
C GLY A 157 13.10 14.30 -13.56
N PRO A 158 13.62 15.27 -12.76
CA PRO A 158 14.79 15.04 -11.92
C PRO A 158 14.49 14.00 -10.84
N TYR A 159 15.38 13.03 -10.72
CA TYR A 159 15.29 11.93 -9.77
C TYR A 159 16.60 11.77 -8.99
N ALA A 160 16.54 11.69 -7.68
CA ALA A 160 17.69 11.45 -6.81
C ALA A 160 17.49 10.16 -6.00
N GLU A 161 18.25 9.11 -6.33
CA GLU A 161 18.14 7.82 -5.66
C GLU A 161 18.45 7.89 -4.16
N ASN A 162 19.37 8.79 -3.79
CA ASN A 162 19.74 8.98 -2.39
C ASN A 162 18.71 9.76 -1.57
N LEU A 163 17.62 10.27 -2.15
CA LEU A 163 16.49 10.84 -1.40
C LEU A 163 15.84 9.78 -0.50
N ARG A 164 15.84 8.51 -0.91
CA ARG A 164 15.32 7.40 -0.08
C ARG A 164 15.96 7.33 1.31
N HIS A 165 17.23 7.72 1.46
CA HIS A 165 17.91 7.73 2.77
C HIS A 165 17.42 8.83 3.70
N VAL A 166 16.76 9.86 3.16
CA VAL A 166 16.11 10.91 3.94
C VAL A 166 14.73 10.44 4.42
N LEU A 167 14.04 9.62 3.60
CA LEU A 167 12.68 9.16 3.82
C LEU A 167 12.63 7.87 4.65
N ASN A 168 13.60 6.96 4.45
CA ASN A 168 13.65 5.67 5.11
C ASN A 168 14.61 5.73 6.29
N LYS A 169 14.07 5.78 7.48
CA LYS A 169 14.72 5.30 8.71
C LYS A 169 13.69 4.81 9.68
#